data_772fb1a1c4fb860da22ac69dc63c0839
#
_entry.id   772fb1a1c4fb860da22ac69dc63c0839
#
_cell.length_a   1.000
_cell.length_b   1.000
_cell.length_c   1.000
_cell.angle_alpha   90.00
_cell.angle_beta   90.00
_cell.angle_gamma   90.00
#
_symmetry.space_group_name_H-M   'P 1'
#
loop_
_entity.id
_entity.type
_entity.pdbx_description
1 polymer ?
#
loop_
_entity_poly.entity_id
_entity_poly.type
_entity_poly.pdbx_seq_one_letter_code
_entity_poly.pdbx_strand_id
1 'polypeptide(L)'
;MAGVTCARTLRQAGHNVTLFEKSRGLGGRMSTRSSAFGSFDHGAQYFTVRDPRFELAIGTAPGVCKPWSANAVRVLDPNGRVIEAGLPGGERHWVAAPGMNALVKAWAAPLVEDGNVQLQTRVTLMSADPLKKNGWQLHTEVEDGGQQVYAGFDKVILAIPPAQAAALLAASGQSALAEPLKQVTVDPCWTLMLAYPQAVQPGLITIGPQWNAARSTHH
;
A
#
# COMPACT_ATOMS: atom_id res chain seq x y z
N MET A 1 0.05 1.76 3.44
CA MET A 1 0.64 3.10 3.74
C MET A 1 -0.32 3.98 4.53
N ALA A 2 -1.49 4.39 4.01
CA ALA A 2 -2.40 5.33 4.69
C ALA A 2 -2.72 4.94 6.14
N GLY A 3 -3.11 3.67 6.39
CA GLY A 3 -3.41 3.19 7.73
C GLY A 3 -2.22 3.28 8.69
N VAL A 4 -1.02 2.89 8.22
CA VAL A 4 0.20 2.96 9.05
C VAL A 4 0.58 4.41 9.35
N THR A 5 0.48 5.31 8.37
CA THR A 5 0.76 6.75 8.59
C THR A 5 -0.22 7.34 9.61
N CYS A 6 -1.51 7.05 9.46
CA CYS A 6 -2.54 7.49 10.40
C CYS A 6 -2.29 6.94 11.81
N ALA A 7 -2.06 5.64 11.93
CA ALA A 7 -1.81 4.97 13.21
C ALA A 7 -0.57 5.54 13.92
N ARG A 8 0.51 5.76 13.16
CA ARG A 8 1.74 6.37 13.68
C ARG A 8 1.49 7.79 14.21
N THR A 9 0.77 8.61 13.45
CA THR A 9 0.45 9.98 13.85
C THR A 9 -0.42 10.01 15.12
N LEU A 10 -1.43 9.16 15.20
CA LEU A 10 -2.28 9.05 16.37
C LEU A 10 -1.50 8.56 17.60
N ARG A 11 -0.63 7.55 17.43
CA ARG A 11 0.25 7.08 18.51
C ARG A 11 1.15 8.21 19.03
N GLN A 12 1.75 9.00 18.14
CA GLN A 12 2.57 10.16 18.50
C GLN A 12 1.78 11.23 19.25
N ALA A 13 0.47 11.34 18.98
CA ALA A 13 -0.45 12.22 19.71
C ALA A 13 -0.96 11.62 21.04
N GLY A 14 -0.45 10.46 21.46
CA GLY A 14 -0.78 9.84 22.74
C GLY A 14 -2.04 8.95 22.72
N HIS A 15 -2.58 8.63 21.54
CA HIS A 15 -3.71 7.71 21.43
C HIS A 15 -3.25 6.24 21.40
N ASN A 16 -4.03 5.37 22.02
CA ASN A 16 -3.89 3.94 21.87
C ASN A 16 -4.47 3.52 20.52
N VAL A 17 -3.66 2.89 19.69
CA VAL A 17 -4.05 2.53 18.32
C VAL A 17 -3.80 1.06 18.07
N THR A 18 -4.77 0.36 17.51
CA THR A 18 -4.60 -1.00 17.00
C THR A 18 -4.78 -0.99 15.49
N LEU A 19 -3.83 -1.55 14.77
CA LEU A 19 -3.83 -1.68 13.31
C LEU A 19 -4.22 -3.10 12.92
N PHE A 20 -5.29 -3.26 12.16
CA PHE A 20 -5.72 -4.55 11.60
C PHE A 20 -5.34 -4.64 10.13
N GLU A 21 -4.67 -5.71 9.75
CA GLU A 21 -4.26 -6.01 8.37
C GLU A 21 -4.63 -7.46 8.03
N LYS A 22 -5.41 -7.63 6.97
CA LYS A 22 -5.86 -8.95 6.54
C LYS A 22 -4.76 -9.83 5.95
N SER A 23 -3.67 -9.20 5.49
CA SER A 23 -2.57 -9.89 4.83
C SER A 23 -1.51 -10.33 5.83
N ARG A 24 -0.64 -11.24 5.39
CA ARG A 24 0.52 -11.71 6.18
C ARG A 24 1.58 -10.63 6.43
N GLY A 25 1.50 -9.50 5.74
CA GLY A 25 2.48 -8.44 5.89
C GLY A 25 1.94 -7.07 5.55
N LEU A 26 2.58 -6.06 6.12
CA LEU A 26 2.27 -4.66 5.85
C LEU A 26 2.76 -4.24 4.47
N GLY A 27 2.02 -3.35 3.82
CA GLY A 27 2.40 -2.81 2.51
C GLY A 27 1.20 -2.32 1.72
N GLY A 28 0.15 -3.13 1.66
CA GLY A 28 -1.03 -2.84 0.83
C GLY A 28 -0.61 -2.67 -0.64
N ARG A 29 -0.92 -1.54 -1.26
CA ARG A 29 -0.52 -1.22 -2.65
C ARG A 29 0.98 -0.95 -2.84
N MET A 30 1.77 -0.95 -1.79
CA MET A 30 3.24 -0.94 -1.81
C MET A 30 3.80 -2.29 -1.38
N SER A 31 3.07 -3.37 -1.53
CA SER A 31 3.51 -4.70 -1.13
C SER A 31 4.61 -5.23 -2.05
N THR A 32 5.56 -5.93 -1.43
CA THR A 32 6.65 -6.65 -2.07
C THR A 32 6.42 -8.15 -1.87
N ARG A 33 6.49 -8.92 -2.92
CA ARG A 33 6.37 -10.38 -2.88
C ARG A 33 7.73 -11.03 -2.97
N SER A 34 8.08 -11.86 -2.01
CA SER A 34 9.29 -12.67 -2.04
C SER A 34 9.03 -13.99 -2.75
N SER A 35 10.01 -14.47 -3.49
CA SER A 35 10.03 -15.74 -4.16
C SER A 35 11.41 -16.38 -4.07
N ALA A 36 11.56 -17.61 -4.58
CA ALA A 36 12.86 -18.28 -4.69
C ALA A 36 13.84 -17.53 -5.62
N PHE A 37 13.33 -16.69 -6.51
CA PHE A 37 14.13 -15.90 -7.47
C PHE A 37 14.44 -14.47 -7.00
N GLY A 38 13.99 -14.08 -5.83
CA GLY A 38 14.14 -12.73 -5.30
C GLY A 38 12.80 -12.07 -4.96
N SER A 39 12.81 -10.76 -4.83
CA SER A 39 11.65 -9.98 -4.44
C SER A 39 11.10 -9.16 -5.61
N PHE A 40 9.79 -9.07 -5.69
CA PHE A 40 9.06 -8.31 -6.71
C PHE A 40 8.16 -7.25 -6.07
N ASP A 41 8.31 -6.02 -6.46
CA ASP A 41 7.39 -4.94 -6.12
C ASP A 41 6.23 -4.94 -7.14
N HIS A 42 5.22 -5.78 -6.85
CA HIS A 42 4.09 -6.02 -7.75
C HIS A 42 2.96 -4.99 -7.60
N GLY A 43 3.05 -4.11 -6.64
CA GLY A 43 2.21 -2.94 -6.52
C GLY A 43 2.91 -1.70 -7.10
N ALA A 44 3.11 -0.67 -6.27
CA ALA A 44 3.90 0.49 -6.66
C ALA A 44 5.37 0.09 -6.83
N GLN A 45 5.95 0.38 -7.99
CA GLN A 45 7.34 0.08 -8.32
C GLN A 45 8.28 1.23 -7.97
N TYR A 46 7.76 2.45 -7.94
CA TYR A 46 8.42 3.67 -7.52
C TYR A 46 7.37 4.68 -7.05
N PHE A 47 7.82 5.79 -6.50
CA PHE A 47 6.97 6.92 -6.15
C PHE A 47 7.69 8.24 -6.44
N THR A 48 6.92 9.32 -6.52
CA THR A 48 7.42 10.69 -6.63
C THR A 48 7.14 11.45 -5.34
N VAL A 49 8.00 12.41 -5.01
CA VAL A 49 7.87 13.23 -3.81
C VAL A 49 7.59 14.65 -4.25
N ARG A 50 6.31 15.03 -4.24
CA ARG A 50 5.83 16.36 -4.65
C ARG A 50 5.52 17.25 -3.47
N ASP A 51 5.06 16.64 -2.36
CA ASP A 51 4.67 17.36 -1.15
C ASP A 51 5.84 17.42 -0.17
N PRO A 52 6.29 18.60 0.27
CA PRO A 52 7.38 18.74 1.23
C PRO A 52 7.13 18.00 2.54
N ARG A 53 5.87 17.83 2.97
CA ARG A 53 5.53 17.07 4.17
C ARG A 53 5.83 15.58 3.97
N PHE A 54 5.66 15.08 2.74
CA PHE A 54 5.99 13.69 2.43
C PHE A 54 7.51 13.48 2.37
N GLU A 55 8.26 14.48 1.89
CA GLU A 55 9.72 14.47 1.95
C GLU A 55 10.24 14.39 3.39
N LEU A 56 9.70 15.22 4.27
CA LEU A 56 10.01 15.15 5.70
C LEU A 56 9.63 13.78 6.30
N ALA A 57 8.49 13.24 5.93
CA ALA A 57 8.05 11.92 6.40
C ALA A 57 9.00 10.80 5.97
N ILE A 58 9.51 10.81 4.74
CA ILE A 58 10.50 9.86 4.26
C ILE A 58 11.80 9.98 5.07
N GLY A 59 12.23 11.19 5.40
CA GLY A 59 13.41 11.46 6.22
C GLY A 59 13.36 10.83 7.61
N THR A 60 12.17 10.49 8.11
CA THR A 60 12.01 9.78 9.40
C THR A 60 12.38 8.29 9.34
N ALA A 61 12.65 7.74 8.15
CA ALA A 61 13.13 6.37 7.95
C ALA A 61 14.44 6.43 7.14
N PRO A 62 15.55 6.89 7.74
CA PRO A 62 16.81 7.14 7.03
C PRO A 62 17.33 5.85 6.40
N GLY A 63 17.84 5.97 5.18
CA GLY A 63 18.43 4.85 4.43
C GLY A 63 17.42 3.88 3.79
N VAL A 64 16.14 3.96 4.13
CA VAL A 64 15.10 3.10 3.56
C VAL A 64 14.73 3.54 2.14
N CYS A 65 14.51 4.84 1.93
CA CYS A 65 14.17 5.38 0.62
C CYS A 65 15.40 5.96 -0.06
N LYS A 66 15.53 5.69 -1.37
CA LYS A 66 16.65 6.15 -2.19
C LYS A 66 16.13 6.70 -3.51
N PRO A 67 16.79 7.70 -4.08
CA PRO A 67 16.54 8.05 -5.46
C PRO A 67 16.71 6.82 -6.35
N TRP A 68 15.76 6.59 -7.23
CA TRP A 68 15.86 5.49 -8.17
C TRP A 68 16.85 5.84 -9.27
N SER A 69 17.77 4.93 -9.55
CA SER A 69 18.79 5.09 -10.59
C SER A 69 18.25 4.82 -12.01
N ALA A 70 16.93 4.73 -12.18
CA ALA A 70 16.33 4.56 -13.49
C ALA A 70 16.64 5.76 -14.37
N ASN A 71 17.45 5.53 -15.39
CA ASN A 71 17.91 6.57 -16.30
C ASN A 71 16.85 6.97 -17.34
N ALA A 72 15.89 6.08 -17.59
CA ALA A 72 14.85 6.33 -18.58
C ALA A 72 13.54 5.60 -18.24
N VAL A 73 12.45 6.33 -18.29
CA VAL A 73 11.08 5.81 -18.31
C VAL A 73 10.54 6.01 -19.72
N ARG A 74 9.90 4.99 -20.28
CA ARG A 74 9.25 5.04 -21.60
C ARG A 74 7.75 5.01 -21.43
N VAL A 75 7.05 5.80 -22.24
CA VAL A 75 5.60 5.73 -22.37
C VAL A 75 5.29 5.04 -23.69
N LEU A 76 4.49 4.00 -23.63
CA LEU A 76 4.13 3.19 -24.79
C LEU A 76 2.68 3.43 -25.17
N ASP A 77 2.40 3.41 -26.47
CA ASP A 77 1.04 3.32 -26.99
C ASP A 77 0.45 1.90 -26.81
N PRO A 78 -0.83 1.66 -27.12
CA PRO A 78 -1.41 0.32 -27.06
C PRO A 78 -0.71 -0.74 -27.91
N ASN A 79 0.04 -0.34 -28.93
CA ASN A 79 0.81 -1.23 -29.82
C ASN A 79 2.25 -1.46 -29.35
N GLY A 80 2.62 -0.92 -28.17
CA GLY A 80 3.95 -1.03 -27.61
C GLY A 80 5.01 -0.10 -28.23
N ARG A 81 4.60 0.92 -29.00
CA ARG A 81 5.51 1.89 -29.57
C ARG A 81 5.81 2.99 -28.56
N VAL A 82 7.05 3.43 -28.51
CA VAL A 82 7.47 4.55 -27.63
C VAL A 82 6.88 5.85 -28.15
N ILE A 83 6.00 6.47 -27.40
CA ILE A 83 5.42 7.78 -27.71
C ILE A 83 6.07 8.89 -26.87
N GLU A 84 6.67 8.54 -25.73
CA GLU A 84 7.41 9.47 -24.90
C GLU A 84 8.62 8.77 -24.31
N ALA A 85 9.79 9.38 -24.52
CA ALA A 85 11.01 8.98 -23.86
C ALA A 85 11.25 9.99 -22.73
N GLY A 86 10.81 9.63 -21.52
CA GLY A 86 11.07 10.47 -20.36
C GLY A 86 12.57 10.67 -20.18
N LEU A 87 13.03 11.89 -20.42
CA LEU A 87 14.38 12.29 -20.09
C LEU A 87 14.46 12.64 -18.60
N PRO A 88 15.62 12.48 -17.96
CA PRO A 88 15.81 12.74 -16.53
C PRO A 88 15.82 14.23 -16.16
N GLY A 89 15.01 15.04 -16.80
CA GLY A 89 14.75 16.44 -16.41
C GLY A 89 13.46 16.61 -15.62
N GLY A 90 12.72 15.51 -15.43
CA GLY A 90 11.44 15.49 -14.73
C GLY A 90 11.56 15.18 -13.23
N GLU A 91 10.45 14.76 -12.66
CA GLU A 91 10.35 14.43 -11.24
C GLU A 91 11.31 13.29 -10.85
N ARG A 92 11.99 13.49 -9.75
CA ARG A 92 12.84 12.45 -9.18
C ARG A 92 11.98 11.28 -8.69
N HIS A 93 12.25 10.09 -9.22
CA HIS A 93 11.64 8.84 -8.77
C HIS A 93 12.39 8.31 -7.54
N TRP A 94 11.64 7.71 -6.64
CA TRP A 94 12.14 7.12 -5.41
C TRP A 94 11.71 5.68 -5.30
N VAL A 95 12.56 4.86 -4.69
CA VAL A 95 12.28 3.48 -4.33
C VAL A 95 12.62 3.23 -2.87
N ALA A 96 11.94 2.29 -2.26
CA ALA A 96 12.33 1.79 -0.94
C ALA A 96 13.15 0.49 -1.09
N ALA A 97 14.13 0.30 -0.25
CA ALA A 97 15.00 -0.88 -0.23
C ALA A 97 14.86 -1.63 1.11
N PRO A 98 14.84 -2.97 1.10
CA PRO A 98 15.04 -3.91 -0.02
C PRO A 98 13.82 -4.12 -0.92
N GLY A 99 12.70 -3.49 -0.66
CA GLY A 99 11.48 -3.51 -1.49
C GLY A 99 10.55 -2.39 -1.06
N MET A 100 9.54 -2.08 -1.87
CA MET A 100 8.67 -0.93 -1.65
C MET A 100 7.93 -0.96 -0.30
N ASN A 101 7.65 -2.14 0.24
CA ASN A 101 7.02 -2.29 1.55
C ASN A 101 7.95 -1.92 2.72
N ALA A 102 9.25 -1.75 2.50
CA ALA A 102 10.21 -1.43 3.56
C ALA A 102 9.89 -0.09 4.24
N LEU A 103 9.45 0.91 3.49
CA LEU A 103 9.01 2.20 4.06
C LEU A 103 7.82 2.02 5.00
N VAL A 104 6.82 1.25 4.59
CA VAL A 104 5.62 0.99 5.40
C VAL A 104 5.98 0.22 6.66
N LYS A 105 6.87 -0.76 6.55
CA LYS A 105 7.37 -1.54 7.70
C LYS A 105 8.16 -0.67 8.67
N ALA A 106 9.06 0.17 8.17
CA ALA A 106 9.85 1.08 9.02
C ALA A 106 8.93 2.03 9.80
N TRP A 107 7.90 2.57 9.17
CA TRP A 107 6.94 3.43 9.86
C TRP A 107 6.02 2.68 10.85
N ALA A 108 5.78 1.41 10.61
CA ALA A 108 4.97 0.58 11.50
C ALA A 108 5.78 -0.03 12.65
N ALA A 109 7.11 -0.01 12.61
CA ALA A 109 7.96 -0.69 13.59
C ALA A 109 7.58 -0.39 15.04
N PRO A 110 7.35 0.88 15.46
CA PRO A 110 6.93 1.16 16.83
C PRO A 110 5.57 0.56 17.22
N LEU A 111 4.64 0.43 16.26
CA LEU A 111 3.33 -0.21 16.50
C LEU A 111 3.46 -1.72 16.63
N VAL A 112 4.39 -2.31 15.88
CA VAL A 112 4.70 -3.75 15.96
C VAL A 112 5.36 -4.09 17.29
N GLU A 113 6.34 -3.28 17.73
CA GLU A 113 7.02 -3.40 19.01
C GLU A 113 6.06 -3.31 20.20
N ASP A 114 5.06 -2.44 20.12
CA ASP A 114 4.02 -2.29 21.13
C ASP A 114 2.96 -3.43 21.07
N GLY A 115 3.02 -4.36 20.11
CA GLY A 115 2.03 -5.43 19.93
C GLY A 115 0.70 -4.95 19.32
N ASN A 116 0.66 -3.75 18.78
CA ASN A 116 -0.54 -3.07 18.30
C ASN A 116 -0.85 -3.31 16.81
N VAL A 117 -0.25 -4.35 16.21
CA VAL A 117 -0.51 -4.73 14.80
C VAL A 117 -1.04 -6.16 14.76
N GLN A 118 -2.26 -6.32 14.29
CA GLN A 118 -2.93 -7.61 14.08
C GLN A 118 -2.85 -7.95 12.59
N LEU A 119 -1.90 -8.80 12.22
CA LEU A 119 -1.77 -9.34 10.85
C LEU A 119 -2.69 -10.53 10.64
N GLN A 120 -2.94 -10.90 9.38
CA GLN A 120 -3.81 -12.02 9.00
C GLN A 120 -5.20 -11.92 9.64
N THR A 121 -5.61 -10.70 9.98
CA THR A 121 -6.84 -10.42 10.71
C THR A 121 -7.76 -9.53 9.88
N ARG A 122 -8.81 -10.12 9.34
CA ARG A 122 -9.81 -9.42 8.54
C ARG A 122 -10.95 -8.94 9.42
N VAL A 123 -11.22 -7.65 9.44
CA VAL A 123 -12.44 -7.12 10.05
C VAL A 123 -13.61 -7.37 9.09
N THR A 124 -14.63 -8.06 9.58
CA THR A 124 -15.82 -8.47 8.80
C THR A 124 -17.07 -7.70 9.17
N LEU A 125 -17.14 -7.19 10.41
CA LEU A 125 -18.27 -6.41 10.91
C LEU A 125 -17.81 -5.42 11.97
N MET A 126 -18.44 -4.26 12.01
CA MET A 126 -18.32 -3.28 13.07
C MET A 126 -19.69 -3.13 13.75
N SER A 127 -19.73 -3.17 15.05
CA SER A 127 -20.97 -2.97 15.82
C SER A 127 -20.75 -2.05 17.02
N ALA A 128 -21.83 -1.56 17.61
CA ALA A 128 -21.74 -0.80 18.86
C ALA A 128 -21.17 -1.69 19.96
N ASP A 129 -20.31 -1.12 20.78
CA ASP A 129 -19.78 -1.83 21.96
C ASP A 129 -20.84 -1.79 23.08
N PRO A 130 -21.31 -2.93 23.55
CA PRO A 130 -22.33 -2.98 24.59
C PRO A 130 -21.81 -2.48 25.94
N LEU A 131 -20.52 -2.48 26.17
CA LEU A 131 -19.88 -2.08 27.43
C LEU A 131 -19.36 -0.65 27.41
N LYS A 132 -19.27 -0.02 26.24
CA LYS A 132 -18.72 1.32 26.09
C LYS A 132 -19.69 2.24 25.36
N LYS A 133 -20.21 3.26 26.03
CA LYS A 133 -21.10 4.25 25.42
C LYS A 133 -20.41 4.91 24.22
N ASN A 134 -21.06 4.89 23.05
CA ASN A 134 -20.51 5.38 21.77
C ASN A 134 -19.21 4.70 21.33
N GLY A 135 -18.92 3.53 21.87
CA GLY A 135 -17.77 2.71 21.48
C GLY A 135 -18.09 1.74 20.36
N TRP A 136 -17.03 1.16 19.83
CA TRP A 136 -17.09 0.19 18.75
C TRP A 136 -16.45 -1.13 19.16
N GLN A 137 -17.03 -2.23 18.69
CA GLN A 137 -16.38 -3.52 18.64
C GLN A 137 -16.24 -3.99 17.20
N LEU A 138 -15.15 -4.71 16.93
CA LEU A 138 -14.78 -5.22 15.62
C LEU A 138 -14.84 -6.76 15.65
N HIS A 139 -15.63 -7.34 14.78
CA HIS A 139 -15.66 -8.78 14.57
C HIS A 139 -14.64 -9.10 13.48
N THR A 140 -13.80 -10.09 13.73
CA THR A 140 -12.69 -10.42 12.85
C THR A 140 -12.65 -11.91 12.54
N GLU A 141 -12.08 -12.22 11.39
CA GLU A 141 -11.68 -13.56 10.97
C GLU A 141 -10.18 -13.61 10.81
N VAL A 142 -9.57 -14.67 11.33
CA VAL A 142 -8.15 -15.00 11.13
C VAL A 142 -8.00 -16.08 10.07
N GLU A 143 -6.81 -16.20 9.48
CA GLU A 143 -6.55 -17.12 8.34
C GLU A 143 -6.94 -18.58 8.64
N ASP A 144 -6.88 -19.02 9.88
CA ASP A 144 -7.26 -20.39 10.32
C ASP A 144 -8.77 -20.57 10.51
N GLY A 145 -9.60 -19.60 10.11
CA GLY A 145 -11.06 -19.65 10.25
C GLY A 145 -11.58 -19.31 11.66
N GLY A 146 -10.70 -18.94 12.58
CA GLY A 146 -11.08 -18.47 13.90
C GLY A 146 -11.76 -17.11 13.86
N GLN A 147 -12.77 -16.92 14.72
CA GLN A 147 -13.42 -15.62 14.88
C GLN A 147 -13.01 -15.00 16.22
N GLN A 148 -12.74 -13.69 16.20
CA GLN A 148 -12.41 -12.93 17.39
C GLN A 148 -13.19 -11.62 17.40
N VAL A 149 -13.44 -11.09 18.60
CA VAL A 149 -14.07 -9.79 18.78
C VAL A 149 -13.13 -8.91 19.59
N TYR A 150 -12.79 -7.77 19.03
CA TYR A 150 -12.03 -6.72 19.70
C TYR A 150 -12.97 -5.57 20.07
N ALA A 151 -12.98 -5.15 21.31
CA ALA A 151 -13.91 -4.16 21.85
C ALA A 151 -13.17 -2.95 22.46
N GLY A 152 -13.92 -1.92 22.84
CA GLY A 152 -13.39 -0.77 23.55
C GLY A 152 -12.86 0.36 22.68
N PHE A 153 -13.10 0.34 21.37
CA PHE A 153 -12.62 1.40 20.48
C PHE A 153 -13.52 2.63 20.54
N ASP A 154 -12.93 3.82 20.64
CA ASP A 154 -13.64 5.10 20.53
C ASP A 154 -13.92 5.47 19.08
N LYS A 155 -13.00 5.12 18.17
CA LYS A 155 -13.07 5.46 16.75
C LYS A 155 -12.55 4.29 15.91
N VAL A 156 -13.13 4.15 14.73
CA VAL A 156 -12.66 3.22 13.69
C VAL A 156 -12.32 4.03 12.44
N ILE A 157 -11.12 3.83 11.91
CA ILE A 157 -10.64 4.52 10.71
C ILE A 157 -10.44 3.48 9.61
N LEU A 158 -11.17 3.61 8.52
CA LEU A 158 -11.09 2.69 7.38
C LEU A 158 -10.03 3.19 6.38
N ALA A 159 -8.86 2.57 6.40
CA ALA A 159 -7.75 2.86 5.48
C ALA A 159 -7.59 1.75 4.42
N ILE A 160 -8.71 1.30 3.88
CA ILE A 160 -8.84 0.20 2.92
C ILE A 160 -9.45 0.72 1.60
N PRO A 161 -9.38 -0.05 0.49
CA PRO A 161 -9.96 0.38 -0.78
C PRO A 161 -11.46 0.71 -0.67
N PRO A 162 -11.97 1.71 -1.45
CA PRO A 162 -13.34 2.21 -1.32
C PRO A 162 -14.40 1.12 -1.41
N ALA A 163 -14.28 0.19 -2.35
CA ALA A 163 -15.25 -0.91 -2.49
C ALA A 163 -15.27 -1.83 -1.27
N GLN A 164 -14.12 -2.11 -0.65
CA GLN A 164 -14.03 -2.90 0.58
C GLN A 164 -14.59 -2.13 1.78
N ALA A 165 -14.33 -0.83 1.85
CA ALA A 165 -14.88 0.04 2.89
C ALA A 165 -16.41 0.13 2.78
N ALA A 166 -16.94 0.31 1.58
CA ALA A 166 -18.39 0.35 1.34
C ALA A 166 -19.06 -0.97 1.74
N ALA A 167 -18.47 -2.10 1.39
CA ALA A 167 -18.99 -3.41 1.77
C ALA A 167 -19.01 -3.61 3.30
N LEU A 168 -17.93 -3.25 3.99
CA LEU A 168 -17.83 -3.34 5.44
C LEU A 168 -18.82 -2.40 6.14
N LEU A 169 -18.96 -1.17 5.67
CA LEU A 169 -19.93 -0.20 6.20
C LEU A 169 -21.37 -0.68 6.03
N ALA A 170 -21.70 -1.20 4.84
CA ALA A 170 -23.03 -1.75 4.57
C ALA A 170 -23.35 -2.95 5.48
N ALA A 171 -22.42 -3.90 5.62
CA ALA A 171 -22.55 -5.04 6.52
C ALA A 171 -22.72 -4.61 8.00
N SER A 172 -22.16 -3.44 8.35
CA SER A 172 -22.19 -2.87 9.71
C SER A 172 -23.38 -1.92 9.94
N GLY A 173 -24.36 -1.87 9.04
CA GLY A 173 -25.54 -0.98 9.16
C GLY A 173 -25.23 0.50 8.93
N GLN A 174 -24.06 0.84 8.40
CA GLN A 174 -23.60 2.21 8.17
C GLN A 174 -23.76 2.62 6.69
N SER A 175 -24.90 2.30 6.08
CA SER A 175 -25.15 2.51 4.64
C SER A 175 -25.02 3.98 4.22
N ALA A 176 -25.38 4.92 5.07
CA ALA A 176 -25.24 6.36 4.79
C ALA A 176 -23.78 6.77 4.55
N LEU A 177 -22.82 6.14 5.25
CA LEU A 177 -21.39 6.38 5.06
C LEU A 177 -20.82 5.62 3.85
N ALA A 178 -21.47 4.52 3.44
CA ALA A 178 -21.08 3.73 2.29
C ALA A 178 -21.44 4.40 0.96
N GLU A 179 -22.52 5.17 0.92
CA GLU A 179 -23.07 5.73 -0.33
C GLU A 179 -22.07 6.64 -1.08
N PRO A 180 -21.40 7.59 -0.47
CA PRO A 180 -20.40 8.42 -1.16
C PRO A 180 -19.25 7.62 -1.76
N LEU A 181 -18.91 6.47 -1.18
CA LEU A 181 -17.79 5.65 -1.65
C LEU A 181 -18.08 4.95 -2.98
N LYS A 182 -19.35 4.78 -3.35
CA LYS A 182 -19.74 4.19 -4.64
C LYS A 182 -19.35 5.07 -5.84
N GLN A 183 -19.11 6.35 -5.62
CA GLN A 183 -18.68 7.29 -6.66
C GLN A 183 -17.16 7.22 -6.90
N VAL A 184 -16.41 6.53 -6.03
CA VAL A 184 -14.97 6.42 -6.16
C VAL A 184 -14.62 5.16 -6.95
N THR A 185 -14.24 5.35 -8.21
CA THR A 185 -13.80 4.27 -9.09
C THR A 185 -12.31 3.97 -8.84
N VAL A 186 -12.00 2.70 -8.70
CA VAL A 186 -10.62 2.19 -8.63
C VAL A 186 -10.53 0.99 -9.55
N ASP A 187 -9.77 1.15 -10.62
CA ASP A 187 -9.57 0.09 -11.60
C ASP A 187 -8.54 -0.94 -11.12
N PRO A 188 -8.73 -2.22 -11.46
CA PRO A 188 -7.75 -3.26 -11.17
C PRO A 188 -6.51 -3.07 -12.05
N CYS A 189 -5.35 -3.36 -11.48
CA CYS A 189 -4.08 -3.37 -12.20
C CYS A 189 -3.48 -4.77 -12.12
N TRP A 190 -3.37 -5.44 -13.27
CA TRP A 190 -2.70 -6.73 -13.37
C TRP A 190 -1.19 -6.53 -13.41
N THR A 191 -0.47 -7.37 -12.68
CA THR A 191 0.99 -7.33 -12.64
C THR A 191 1.54 -8.69 -13.01
N LEU A 192 2.36 -8.75 -14.06
CA LEU A 192 3.13 -9.92 -14.44
C LEU A 192 4.54 -9.81 -13.82
N MET A 193 4.91 -10.81 -13.03
CA MET A 193 6.24 -10.91 -12.43
C MET A 193 7.05 -11.96 -13.17
N LEU A 194 8.15 -11.53 -13.77
CA LEU A 194 9.04 -12.41 -14.54
C LEU A 194 10.42 -12.45 -13.89
N ALA A 195 10.98 -13.64 -13.75
CA ALA A 195 12.36 -13.85 -13.35
C ALA A 195 13.12 -14.59 -14.45
N TYR A 196 14.33 -14.14 -14.70
CA TYR A 196 15.22 -14.73 -15.68
C TYR A 196 16.46 -15.28 -14.96
N PRO A 197 16.95 -16.47 -15.34
CA PRO A 197 18.13 -17.06 -14.68
C PRO A 197 19.43 -16.29 -14.97
N GLN A 198 19.43 -15.47 -16.01
CA GLN A 198 20.56 -14.63 -16.39
C GLN A 198 20.08 -13.21 -16.66
N ALA A 199 20.98 -12.23 -16.49
CA ALA A 199 20.72 -10.87 -16.88
C ALA A 199 20.45 -10.81 -18.40
N VAL A 200 19.24 -10.43 -18.78
CA VAL A 200 18.86 -10.23 -20.16
C VAL A 200 19.12 -8.78 -20.51
N GLN A 201 19.96 -8.54 -21.50
CA GLN A 201 20.03 -7.20 -22.07
C GLN A 201 18.72 -6.93 -22.80
N PRO A 202 18.04 -5.81 -22.51
CA PRO A 202 16.84 -5.45 -23.25
C PRO A 202 17.16 -5.45 -24.75
N GLY A 203 16.38 -6.16 -25.52
CA GLY A 203 16.53 -6.18 -26.98
C GLY A 203 16.43 -4.76 -27.54
N LEU A 204 17.24 -4.47 -28.53
CA LEU A 204 17.36 -3.16 -29.20
C LEU A 204 16.09 -2.74 -29.96
N ILE A 205 15.01 -3.51 -29.93
CA ILE A 205 14.09 -3.53 -31.05
C ILE A 205 13.00 -2.47 -30.96
N THR A 206 12.38 -2.25 -29.80
CA THR A 206 11.16 -1.41 -29.74
C THR A 206 11.29 -0.25 -28.76
N ILE A 207 11.92 -0.48 -27.64
CA ILE A 207 11.97 0.48 -26.53
C ILE A 207 13.34 1.19 -26.50
N GLY A 208 14.29 0.71 -27.30
CA GLY A 208 15.66 1.18 -27.35
C GLY A 208 16.51 0.70 -26.17
N PRO A 209 17.82 0.91 -26.23
CA PRO A 209 18.70 0.62 -25.11
C PRO A 209 18.47 1.59 -23.95
N GLN A 210 18.87 1.22 -22.77
CA GLN A 210 18.94 2.12 -21.60
C GLN A 210 17.58 2.62 -21.08
N TRP A 211 16.60 1.75 -20.96
CA TRP A 211 15.38 2.03 -20.21
C TRP A 211 15.28 1.12 -18.97
N ASN A 212 14.67 1.64 -17.92
CA ASN A 212 14.48 0.90 -16.65
C ASN A 212 13.01 0.64 -16.34
N ALA A 213 12.12 1.43 -16.95
CA ALA A 213 10.69 1.23 -16.83
C ALA A 213 9.97 1.69 -18.10
N ALA A 214 8.86 1.04 -18.39
CA ALA A 214 7.93 1.46 -19.41
C ALA A 214 6.50 1.37 -18.86
N ARG A 215 5.65 2.31 -19.25
CA ARG A 215 4.22 2.30 -18.93
C ARG A 215 3.40 2.44 -20.21
N SER A 216 2.26 1.78 -20.27
CA SER A 216 1.29 1.97 -21.32
C SER A 216 0.35 3.13 -20.99
N THR A 217 -0.09 3.87 -22.01
CA THR A 217 -1.18 4.84 -21.89
C THR A 217 -2.55 4.20 -21.99
N HIS A 218 -2.59 2.91 -22.24
CA HIS A 218 -3.85 2.17 -22.33
C HIS A 218 -4.36 1.88 -20.91
N HIS A 219 -5.59 2.27 -20.67
CA HIS A 219 -6.37 1.96 -19.47
C HIS A 219 -7.31 0.82 -19.76
#